data_9f34e372382d80d416662623918424fd
#
_entry.id   9f34e372382d80d416662623918424fd
#
_cell.length_a   1.000
_cell.length_b   1.000
_cell.length_c   1.000
_cell.angle_alpha   90.00
_cell.angle_beta   90.00
_cell.angle_gamma   90.00
#
_symmetry.space_group_name_H-M   'P 1'
#
loop_
_entity.id
_entity.type
_entity.pdbx_description
1 polymer ?
#
loop_
_entity_poly.entity_id
_entity_poly.type
_entity_poly.pdbx_seq_one_letter_code
_entity_poly.pdbx_strand_id
1 'polypeptide(L)'
;MYGIYKLNIITLFLFWVSLLFSAKSILMHQKTYLVKLGSWVFLTLNCKVDYYFIIDTISFSFMLLTTTIAFFVYIYAFAYFRYEPLVDRFLLFILSFVISMIFLVTSGNTIMLFLGWELIGFTSFCLINFWTTKAATLKSAFKAFTFNKVSDFFMFMFLVSSFTIFYTFDINSLNTQTYKYELLVIYIFGTPVNYLEFLSLMILGAAFIKSAQIGGHAWLPDSMEAPVPASSLIHSATLVSAGVFLILRFNCIFHLTQYSKFIIPVIGAVTAAYGGFCASAQSDIKKALAYSTISHCGFLMVLCATEMNEFTILYLYVHGFFKAGIFMCVGNVLRITRGYQDTRRMGNLLKYLPFEYFCATIGVLNLAGLPFTFGFCIKHLLLLNLGNHMYIYQFVMFNSLAGAFSGLFYSYKIIHYTFNDFKKGHKILYSNTNKLTYNSYFYTNSALASTLSIFSLFITAYLVTYFMSQCFMASNCMFSDYVNTTLLTNYYATISFFQGYLLNFSYINTIVVFIVVALCFSRYRKSPRFYIILQVLVILVMVFLFFFIFFNVI
;
A
#
# COMPACT_ATOMS: atom_id res chain seq x y z
N MET A 1 -25.18 15.68 11.10
CA MET A 1 -24.37 15.20 9.98
C MET A 1 -23.02 15.92 9.88
N TYR A 2 -22.92 17.21 9.59
CA TYR A 2 -21.64 17.92 9.50
C TYR A 2 -20.78 17.89 10.78
N GLY A 3 -21.38 17.80 11.96
CA GLY A 3 -20.67 17.75 13.24
C GLY A 3 -19.86 16.46 13.43
N ILE A 4 -20.46 15.30 13.18
CA ILE A 4 -19.80 13.97 13.33
C ILE A 4 -18.67 13.82 12.31
N TYR A 5 -18.87 14.26 11.07
CA TYR A 5 -17.84 14.26 10.05
C TYR A 5 -16.62 15.09 10.46
N LYS A 6 -16.84 16.32 10.95
CA LYS A 6 -15.75 17.19 11.44
C LYS A 6 -15.02 16.56 12.62
N LEU A 7 -15.76 15.97 13.57
CA LEU A 7 -15.16 15.28 14.71
C LEU A 7 -14.26 14.13 14.26
N ASN A 8 -14.72 13.30 13.35
CA ASN A 8 -13.94 12.17 12.84
C ASN A 8 -12.69 12.60 12.06
N ILE A 9 -12.75 13.71 11.31
CA ILE A 9 -11.55 14.28 10.67
C ILE A 9 -10.56 14.77 11.73
N ILE A 10 -11.05 15.49 12.74
CA ILE A 10 -10.19 16.03 13.80
C ILE A 10 -9.52 14.88 14.56
N THR A 11 -10.26 13.83 14.90
CA THR A 11 -9.69 12.66 15.61
C THR A 11 -8.65 11.93 14.76
N LEU A 12 -8.91 11.70 13.47
CA LEU A 12 -7.93 11.12 12.56
C LEU A 12 -6.69 12.01 12.40
N PHE A 13 -6.88 13.32 12.29
CA PHE A 13 -5.78 14.27 12.20
C PHE A 13 -4.91 14.28 13.45
N LEU A 14 -5.52 14.36 14.64
CA LEU A 14 -4.80 14.34 15.91
C LEU A 14 -4.03 13.03 16.10
N PHE A 15 -4.65 11.90 15.74
CA PHE A 15 -3.97 10.60 15.79
C PHE A 15 -2.78 10.54 14.82
N TRP A 16 -2.95 11.02 13.58
CA TRP A 16 -1.87 11.10 12.61
C TRP A 16 -0.71 11.99 13.08
N VAL A 17 -1.02 13.17 13.63
CA VAL A 17 -0.02 14.10 14.19
C VAL A 17 0.71 13.45 15.37
N SER A 18 0.01 12.74 16.26
CA SER A 18 0.65 12.05 17.39
C SER A 18 1.64 10.96 16.93
N LEU A 19 1.32 10.26 15.84
CA LEU A 19 2.25 9.30 15.23
C LEU A 19 3.49 10.00 14.65
N LEU A 20 3.34 11.15 14.00
CA LEU A 20 4.50 11.89 13.49
C LEU A 20 5.45 12.35 14.62
N PHE A 21 4.94 12.76 15.77
CA PHE A 21 5.77 13.12 16.92
C PHE A 21 6.51 11.90 17.54
N SER A 22 5.86 10.74 17.57
CA SER A 22 6.47 9.52 18.10
C SER A 22 7.41 8.81 17.10
N ALA A 23 7.40 9.22 15.82
CA ALA A 23 8.15 8.57 14.75
C ALA A 23 9.66 8.50 15.02
N LYS A 24 10.26 9.61 15.50
CA LYS A 24 11.70 9.66 15.79
C LYS A 24 12.09 8.66 16.88
N SER A 25 11.31 8.56 17.95
CA SER A 25 11.62 7.67 19.08
C SER A 25 11.50 6.18 18.72
N ILE A 26 10.55 5.82 17.88
CA ILE A 26 10.29 4.42 17.53
C ILE A 26 11.19 3.97 16.38
N LEU A 27 11.34 4.77 15.35
CA LEU A 27 12.07 4.39 14.14
C LEU A 27 13.59 4.54 14.29
N MET A 28 14.07 5.65 14.88
CA MET A 28 15.51 5.88 15.02
C MET A 28 16.10 5.19 16.25
N HIS A 29 15.37 5.18 17.37
CA HIS A 29 15.87 4.56 18.62
C HIS A 29 15.35 3.14 18.83
N GLN A 30 14.56 2.59 17.89
CA GLN A 30 14.01 1.23 17.92
C GLN A 30 13.31 0.87 19.25
N LYS A 31 12.69 1.87 19.89
CA LYS A 31 11.96 1.66 21.14
C LYS A 31 10.67 0.90 20.87
N THR A 32 10.50 -0.21 21.59
CA THR A 32 9.25 -0.97 21.58
C THR A 32 8.40 -0.58 22.79
N TYR A 33 7.12 -0.33 22.55
CA TYR A 33 6.15 -0.02 23.59
C TYR A 33 5.15 -1.17 23.72
N LEU A 34 4.95 -1.62 24.97
CA LEU A 34 3.97 -2.64 25.31
C LEU A 34 2.83 -2.00 26.11
N VAL A 35 1.62 -2.01 25.57
CA VAL A 35 0.43 -1.47 26.24
C VAL A 35 -0.45 -2.63 26.67
N LYS A 36 -0.38 -3.00 27.96
CA LYS A 36 -1.22 -4.05 28.54
C LYS A 36 -2.50 -3.44 29.11
N LEU A 37 -3.64 -3.97 28.69
CA LEU A 37 -4.97 -3.55 29.18
C LEU A 37 -5.51 -4.46 30.29
N GLY A 38 -5.02 -5.69 30.36
CA GLY A 38 -5.45 -6.67 31.37
C GLY A 38 -5.49 -8.10 30.80
N SER A 39 -5.86 -9.07 31.64
CA SER A 39 -6.10 -10.45 31.21
C SER A 39 -7.49 -10.57 30.61
N TRP A 40 -7.59 -11.19 29.42
CA TRP A 40 -8.86 -11.40 28.73
C TRP A 40 -9.50 -12.75 29.05
N VAL A 41 -8.76 -13.84 28.83
CA VAL A 41 -9.25 -15.20 29.01
C VAL A 41 -8.21 -16.02 29.78
N PHE A 42 -8.68 -16.80 30.75
CA PHE A 42 -7.90 -17.82 31.41
C PHE A 42 -8.27 -19.16 30.80
N LEU A 43 -7.40 -19.77 30.02
CA LEU A 43 -7.65 -21.08 29.39
C LEU A 43 -7.31 -22.23 30.34
N THR A 44 -6.21 -22.08 31.10
CA THR A 44 -5.79 -23.01 32.15
C THR A 44 -5.18 -22.20 33.29
N LEU A 45 -4.88 -22.84 34.43
CA LEU A 45 -4.23 -22.17 35.55
C LEU A 45 -2.89 -21.52 35.17
N ASN A 46 -2.21 -22.05 34.13
CA ASN A 46 -0.90 -21.59 33.68
C ASN A 46 -0.92 -20.82 32.37
N CYS A 47 -2.06 -20.80 31.65
CA CYS A 47 -2.15 -20.12 30.36
C CYS A 47 -3.18 -18.98 30.44
N LYS A 48 -2.67 -17.76 30.44
CA LYS A 48 -3.44 -16.51 30.41
C LYS A 48 -3.30 -15.86 29.05
N VAL A 49 -4.41 -15.41 28.49
CA VAL A 49 -4.40 -14.56 27.31
C VAL A 49 -4.55 -13.11 27.75
N ASP A 50 -3.49 -12.37 27.72
CA ASP A 50 -3.48 -10.95 28.07
C ASP A 50 -3.93 -10.10 26.88
N TYR A 51 -4.71 -9.06 27.14
CA TYR A 51 -5.07 -8.07 26.14
C TYR A 51 -3.98 -7.01 26.08
N TYR A 52 -3.04 -7.12 25.10
CA TYR A 52 -1.95 -6.17 24.98
C TYR A 52 -1.59 -5.86 23.52
N PHE A 53 -1.09 -4.66 23.33
CA PHE A 53 -0.66 -4.14 22.04
C PHE A 53 0.84 -3.95 22.02
N ILE A 54 1.46 -4.26 20.90
CA ILE A 54 2.89 -4.05 20.64
C ILE A 54 3.04 -2.94 19.61
N ILE A 55 3.79 -1.90 19.96
CA ILE A 55 4.18 -0.83 19.05
C ILE A 55 5.69 -0.91 18.86
N ASP A 56 6.11 -1.55 17.78
CA ASP A 56 7.49 -1.67 17.34
C ASP A 56 7.69 -1.00 15.97
N THR A 57 8.86 -1.07 15.39
CA THR A 57 9.17 -0.46 14.09
C THR A 57 8.27 -0.96 12.96
N ILE A 58 7.94 -2.26 12.93
CA ILE A 58 7.06 -2.85 11.93
C ILE A 58 5.62 -2.35 12.13
N SER A 59 5.05 -2.52 13.33
CA SER A 59 3.69 -2.09 13.62
C SER A 59 3.51 -0.59 13.40
N PHE A 60 4.49 0.21 13.85
CA PHE A 60 4.47 1.65 13.69
C PHE A 60 4.48 2.08 12.22
N SER A 61 5.34 1.47 11.39
CA SER A 61 5.39 1.79 9.97
C SER A 61 4.06 1.51 9.27
N PHE A 62 3.44 0.37 9.52
CA PHE A 62 2.11 0.06 8.98
C PHE A 62 1.01 0.99 9.51
N MET A 63 1.03 1.35 10.79
CA MET A 63 0.09 2.33 11.34
C MET A 63 0.23 3.71 10.66
N LEU A 64 1.46 4.20 10.53
CA LEU A 64 1.71 5.49 9.90
C LEU A 64 1.23 5.52 8.44
N LEU A 65 1.51 4.47 7.68
CA LEU A 65 1.05 4.34 6.30
C LEU A 65 -0.48 4.34 6.20
N THR A 66 -1.14 3.48 6.99
CA THR A 66 -2.60 3.33 6.92
C THR A 66 -3.34 4.59 7.37
N THR A 67 -2.88 5.24 8.43
CA THR A 67 -3.52 6.46 8.95
C THR A 67 -3.34 7.66 8.03
N THR A 68 -2.15 7.83 7.42
CA THR A 68 -1.92 8.90 6.46
C THR A 68 -2.83 8.78 5.23
N ILE A 69 -2.90 7.59 4.64
CA ILE A 69 -3.77 7.35 3.49
C ILE A 69 -5.24 7.50 3.89
N ALA A 70 -5.64 6.94 5.04
CA ALA A 70 -7.01 7.01 5.53
C ALA A 70 -7.48 8.46 5.74
N PHE A 71 -6.62 9.32 6.28
CA PHE A 71 -6.95 10.74 6.49
C PHE A 71 -7.32 11.44 5.18
N PHE A 72 -6.48 11.33 4.16
CA PHE A 72 -6.76 11.97 2.87
C PHE A 72 -7.91 11.32 2.11
N VAL A 73 -8.03 10.00 2.16
CA VAL A 73 -9.15 9.28 1.54
C VAL A 73 -10.46 9.62 2.22
N TYR A 74 -10.48 9.85 3.53
CA TYR A 74 -11.69 10.24 4.26
C TYR A 74 -12.20 11.63 3.82
N ILE A 75 -11.29 12.60 3.65
CA ILE A 75 -11.61 13.93 3.11
C ILE A 75 -12.11 13.81 1.66
N TYR A 76 -11.42 13.00 0.86
CA TYR A 76 -11.81 12.74 -0.52
C TYR A 76 -13.19 12.07 -0.61
N ALA A 77 -13.47 11.08 0.23
CA ALA A 77 -14.72 10.34 0.24
C ALA A 77 -15.92 11.25 0.53
N PHE A 78 -15.79 12.18 1.46
CA PHE A 78 -16.83 13.16 1.74
C PHE A 78 -17.11 14.08 0.54
N ALA A 79 -16.06 14.52 -0.15
CA ALA A 79 -16.21 15.32 -1.36
C ALA A 79 -16.79 14.50 -2.54
N TYR A 80 -16.41 13.23 -2.65
CA TYR A 80 -16.87 12.32 -3.70
C TYR A 80 -18.36 12.00 -3.57
N PHE A 81 -18.85 11.74 -2.36
CA PHE A 81 -20.24 11.34 -2.07
C PHE A 81 -21.16 12.48 -1.64
N ARG A 82 -20.86 13.72 -1.97
CA ARG A 82 -21.63 14.88 -1.50
C ARG A 82 -23.15 14.77 -1.70
N TYR A 83 -23.59 14.09 -2.75
CA TYR A 83 -25.00 13.99 -3.12
C TYR A 83 -25.60 12.59 -2.82
N GLU A 84 -24.82 11.69 -2.25
CA GLU A 84 -25.29 10.35 -1.89
C GLU A 84 -25.97 10.37 -0.52
N PRO A 85 -27.17 9.78 -0.39
CA PRO A 85 -27.93 9.84 0.87
C PRO A 85 -27.28 9.02 2.01
N LEU A 86 -26.49 7.99 1.69
CA LEU A 86 -25.88 7.06 2.66
C LEU A 86 -24.39 7.36 2.94
N VAL A 87 -23.98 8.63 2.84
CA VAL A 87 -22.57 9.03 3.06
C VAL A 87 -22.09 8.63 4.45
N ASP A 88 -22.90 8.85 5.49
CA ASP A 88 -22.51 8.57 6.88
C ASP A 88 -22.21 7.08 7.08
N ARG A 89 -23.01 6.19 6.49
CA ARG A 89 -22.77 4.73 6.50
C ARG A 89 -21.44 4.39 5.84
N PHE A 90 -21.13 5.01 4.71
CA PHE A 90 -19.88 4.78 4.00
C PHE A 90 -18.66 5.23 4.80
N LEU A 91 -18.72 6.43 5.39
CA LEU A 91 -17.66 6.99 6.21
C LEU A 91 -17.41 6.15 7.47
N LEU A 92 -18.48 5.60 8.08
CA LEU A 92 -18.35 4.68 9.19
C LEU A 92 -17.64 3.38 8.78
N PHE A 93 -17.97 2.82 7.62
CA PHE A 93 -17.27 1.63 7.12
C PHE A 93 -15.79 1.90 6.82
N ILE A 94 -15.42 3.08 6.31
CA ILE A 94 -14.01 3.46 6.15
C ILE A 94 -13.30 3.49 7.50
N LEU A 95 -13.88 4.14 8.51
CA LEU A 95 -13.28 4.22 9.83
C LEU A 95 -13.14 2.84 10.49
N SER A 96 -14.18 2.00 10.43
CA SER A 96 -14.13 0.64 10.98
C SER A 96 -13.04 -0.20 10.31
N PHE A 97 -12.85 -0.02 9.00
CA PHE A 97 -11.80 -0.72 8.25
C PHE A 97 -10.39 -0.25 8.65
N VAL A 98 -10.19 1.04 8.89
CA VAL A 98 -8.91 1.58 9.36
C VAL A 98 -8.61 1.10 10.79
N ILE A 99 -9.61 1.15 11.69
CA ILE A 99 -9.47 0.67 13.06
C ILE A 99 -9.13 -0.83 13.10
N SER A 100 -9.78 -1.64 12.26
CA SER A 100 -9.49 -3.07 12.18
C SER A 100 -8.05 -3.34 11.71
N MET A 101 -7.51 -2.53 10.78
CA MET A 101 -6.12 -2.65 10.36
C MET A 101 -5.14 -2.25 11.47
N ILE A 102 -5.40 -1.15 12.17
CA ILE A 102 -4.58 -0.73 13.32
C ILE A 102 -4.58 -1.82 14.40
N PHE A 103 -5.75 -2.37 14.71
CA PHE A 103 -5.90 -3.47 15.68
C PHE A 103 -5.08 -4.70 15.28
N LEU A 104 -5.13 -5.11 14.01
CA LEU A 104 -4.33 -6.22 13.49
C LEU A 104 -2.83 -5.98 13.66
N VAL A 105 -2.36 -4.82 13.21
CA VAL A 105 -0.93 -4.51 13.17
C VAL A 105 -0.31 -4.36 14.56
N THR A 106 -1.09 -3.86 15.52
CA THR A 106 -0.63 -3.67 16.91
C THR A 106 -0.86 -4.88 17.81
N SER A 107 -1.50 -5.95 17.31
CA SER A 107 -1.80 -7.14 18.12
C SER A 107 -0.53 -7.76 18.72
N GLY A 108 -0.55 -8.02 20.04
CA GLY A 108 0.54 -8.68 20.75
C GLY A 108 0.44 -10.21 20.75
N ASN A 109 -0.77 -10.75 20.62
CA ASN A 109 -1.05 -12.19 20.63
C ASN A 109 -1.59 -12.66 19.29
N THR A 110 -1.39 -13.95 18.99
CA THR A 110 -1.93 -14.61 17.80
C THR A 110 -3.47 -14.61 17.76
N ILE A 111 -4.15 -14.67 18.91
CA ILE A 111 -5.62 -14.59 18.99
C ILE A 111 -6.11 -13.19 18.59
N MET A 112 -5.52 -12.14 19.14
CA MET A 112 -5.86 -10.75 18.76
C MET A 112 -5.55 -10.49 17.28
N LEU A 113 -4.43 -11.04 16.80
CA LEU A 113 -4.04 -10.96 15.39
C LEU A 113 -5.09 -11.63 14.50
N PHE A 114 -5.58 -12.83 14.87
CA PHE A 114 -6.65 -13.54 14.17
C PHE A 114 -7.96 -12.74 14.16
N LEU A 115 -8.36 -12.15 15.28
CA LEU A 115 -9.55 -11.29 15.34
C LEU A 115 -9.40 -10.06 14.43
N GLY A 116 -8.26 -9.39 14.43
CA GLY A 116 -7.98 -8.28 13.51
C GLY A 116 -8.04 -8.72 12.05
N TRP A 117 -7.54 -9.92 11.76
CA TRP A 117 -7.56 -10.53 10.43
C TRP A 117 -9.00 -10.78 9.93
N GLU A 118 -9.86 -11.30 10.75
CA GLU A 118 -11.30 -11.48 10.47
C GLU A 118 -12.02 -10.13 10.28
N LEU A 119 -11.78 -9.17 11.18
CA LEU A 119 -12.41 -7.84 11.12
C LEU A 119 -12.10 -7.10 9.82
N ILE A 120 -10.88 -7.16 9.32
CA ILE A 120 -10.53 -6.59 8.01
C ILE A 120 -11.30 -7.28 6.89
N GLY A 121 -11.45 -8.61 6.95
CA GLY A 121 -12.22 -9.39 5.99
C GLY A 121 -13.70 -8.95 5.97
N PHE A 122 -14.31 -8.81 7.14
CA PHE A 122 -15.70 -8.38 7.28
C PHE A 122 -15.93 -6.93 6.83
N THR A 123 -15.09 -6.01 7.28
CA THR A 123 -15.25 -4.59 6.92
C THR A 123 -14.99 -4.36 5.42
N SER A 124 -14.09 -5.12 4.79
CA SER A 124 -13.91 -5.09 3.33
C SER A 124 -15.15 -5.58 2.58
N PHE A 125 -15.82 -6.64 3.08
CA PHE A 125 -17.10 -7.10 2.54
C PHE A 125 -18.15 -5.98 2.58
N CYS A 126 -18.29 -5.27 3.70
CA CYS A 126 -19.22 -4.16 3.84
C CYS A 126 -18.91 -3.00 2.86
N LEU A 127 -17.63 -2.70 2.65
CA LEU A 127 -17.19 -1.65 1.72
C LEU A 127 -17.44 -2.03 0.26
N ILE A 128 -17.19 -3.27 -0.15
CA ILE A 128 -17.43 -3.75 -1.52
C ILE A 128 -18.94 -3.77 -1.81
N ASN A 129 -19.74 -4.24 -0.84
CA ASN A 129 -21.19 -4.33 -0.97
C ASN A 129 -21.92 -3.03 -0.60
N PHE A 130 -21.28 -1.87 -0.69
CA PHE A 130 -21.90 -0.59 -0.33
C PHE A 130 -23.20 -0.34 -1.12
N TRP A 131 -23.19 -0.56 -2.42
CA TRP A 131 -24.39 -0.49 -3.27
C TRP A 131 -25.14 -1.82 -3.33
N THR A 132 -25.83 -2.16 -2.25
CA THR A 132 -26.54 -3.44 -2.07
C THR A 132 -27.60 -3.73 -3.13
N THR A 133 -28.07 -2.72 -3.85
CA THR A 133 -29.08 -2.86 -4.92
C THR A 133 -28.52 -3.43 -6.22
N LYS A 134 -27.18 -3.42 -6.40
CA LYS A 134 -26.55 -3.94 -7.61
C LYS A 134 -26.16 -5.41 -7.45
N ALA A 135 -26.67 -6.29 -8.28
CA ALA A 135 -26.31 -7.71 -8.25
C ALA A 135 -24.80 -7.97 -8.44
N ALA A 136 -24.14 -7.13 -9.26
CA ALA A 136 -22.71 -7.23 -9.50
C ALA A 136 -21.89 -6.99 -8.22
N THR A 137 -22.23 -5.97 -7.42
CA THR A 137 -21.53 -5.68 -6.16
C THR A 137 -21.74 -6.78 -5.13
N LEU A 138 -22.94 -7.35 -5.05
CA LEU A 138 -23.23 -8.46 -4.16
C LEU A 138 -22.40 -9.70 -4.52
N LYS A 139 -22.37 -10.07 -5.82
CA LYS A 139 -21.58 -11.21 -6.30
C LYS A 139 -20.08 -11.03 -6.04
N SER A 140 -19.54 -9.85 -6.30
CA SER A 140 -18.13 -9.54 -6.06
C SER A 140 -17.78 -9.54 -4.57
N ALA A 141 -18.68 -9.02 -3.72
CA ALA A 141 -18.50 -9.01 -2.27
C ALA A 141 -18.49 -10.43 -1.69
N PHE A 142 -19.42 -11.30 -2.11
CA PHE A 142 -19.43 -12.70 -1.69
C PHE A 142 -18.19 -13.44 -2.16
N LYS A 143 -17.71 -13.19 -3.39
CA LYS A 143 -16.47 -13.78 -3.87
C LYS A 143 -15.29 -13.35 -3.00
N ALA A 144 -15.13 -12.07 -2.68
CA ALA A 144 -14.09 -11.59 -1.79
C ALA A 144 -14.21 -12.20 -0.39
N PHE A 145 -15.43 -12.33 0.13
CA PHE A 145 -15.67 -12.96 1.43
C PHE A 145 -15.27 -14.43 1.46
N THR A 146 -15.62 -15.22 0.44
CA THR A 146 -15.24 -16.64 0.38
C THR A 146 -13.73 -16.83 0.34
N PHE A 147 -13.00 -16.04 -0.47
CA PHE A 147 -11.53 -16.07 -0.47
C PHE A 147 -10.94 -15.68 0.89
N ASN A 148 -11.48 -14.65 1.53
CA ASN A 148 -11.06 -14.26 2.87
C ASN A 148 -11.28 -15.40 3.87
N LYS A 149 -12.41 -16.13 3.81
CA LYS A 149 -12.67 -17.28 4.71
C LYS A 149 -11.70 -18.45 4.49
N VAL A 150 -11.25 -18.68 3.27
CA VAL A 150 -10.17 -19.65 3.02
C VAL A 150 -8.85 -19.18 3.66
N SER A 151 -8.54 -17.90 3.57
CA SER A 151 -7.40 -17.30 4.27
C SER A 151 -7.49 -17.44 5.79
N ASP A 152 -8.69 -17.19 6.34
CA ASP A 152 -8.98 -17.30 7.78
C ASP A 152 -8.80 -18.73 8.28
N PHE A 153 -9.16 -19.75 7.46
CA PHE A 153 -8.91 -21.16 7.76
C PHE A 153 -7.42 -21.46 7.94
N PHE A 154 -6.57 -21.01 7.03
CA PHE A 154 -5.12 -21.18 7.15
C PHE A 154 -4.57 -20.48 8.41
N MET A 155 -5.05 -19.30 8.69
CA MET A 155 -4.65 -18.54 9.88
C MET A 155 -5.10 -19.22 11.18
N PHE A 156 -6.28 -19.80 11.20
CA PHE A 156 -6.79 -20.60 12.32
C PHE A 156 -5.96 -21.87 12.54
N MET A 157 -5.61 -22.58 11.45
CA MET A 157 -4.73 -23.75 11.53
C MET A 157 -3.35 -23.38 12.10
N PHE A 158 -2.80 -22.23 11.70
CA PHE A 158 -1.56 -21.71 12.29
C PHE A 158 -1.72 -21.45 13.79
N LEU A 159 -2.81 -20.80 14.20
CA LEU A 159 -3.06 -20.50 15.62
C LEU A 159 -3.15 -21.75 16.46
N VAL A 160 -3.93 -22.75 16.03
CA VAL A 160 -4.11 -23.99 16.77
C VAL A 160 -2.79 -24.77 16.82
N SER A 161 -2.12 -24.95 15.70
CA SER A 161 -0.88 -25.70 15.64
C SER A 161 0.25 -25.02 16.45
N SER A 162 0.39 -23.69 16.37
CA SER A 162 1.39 -22.99 17.16
C SER A 162 1.15 -23.17 18.66
N PHE A 163 -0.09 -23.14 19.12
CA PHE A 163 -0.43 -23.34 20.53
C PHE A 163 -0.12 -24.76 21.04
N THR A 164 -0.32 -25.79 20.21
CA THR A 164 -0.06 -27.19 20.62
C THR A 164 1.39 -27.47 20.99
N ILE A 165 2.35 -26.74 20.44
CA ILE A 165 3.79 -26.94 20.68
C ILE A 165 4.38 -25.87 21.60
N PHE A 166 4.06 -24.60 21.35
CA PHE A 166 4.68 -23.51 22.10
C PHE A 166 3.97 -23.22 23.42
N TYR A 167 2.73 -23.67 23.61
CA TYR A 167 1.87 -23.42 24.77
C TYR A 167 1.71 -21.91 25.12
N THR A 168 1.98 -21.03 24.16
CA THR A 168 1.89 -19.57 24.28
C THR A 168 1.21 -18.96 23.07
N PHE A 169 0.46 -17.89 23.31
CA PHE A 169 -0.14 -17.09 22.23
C PHE A 169 0.64 -15.83 21.94
N ASP A 170 1.60 -15.48 22.78
CA ASP A 170 2.37 -14.25 22.65
C ASP A 170 3.32 -14.31 21.47
N ILE A 171 3.24 -13.34 20.57
CA ILE A 171 4.02 -13.32 19.32
C ILE A 171 5.52 -13.24 19.63
N ASN A 172 5.93 -12.45 20.62
CA ASN A 172 7.34 -12.33 20.98
C ASN A 172 7.89 -13.65 21.54
N SER A 173 7.13 -14.32 22.42
CA SER A 173 7.54 -15.62 22.97
C SER A 173 7.56 -16.71 21.91
N LEU A 174 6.64 -16.70 20.95
CA LEU A 174 6.66 -17.58 19.78
C LEU A 174 7.95 -17.40 18.98
N ASN A 175 8.28 -16.17 18.60
CA ASN A 175 9.46 -15.87 17.80
C ASN A 175 10.78 -16.24 18.51
N THR A 176 10.87 -16.09 19.83
CA THR A 176 12.07 -16.46 20.58
C THR A 176 12.19 -17.97 20.79
N GLN A 177 11.09 -18.70 20.85
CA GLN A 177 11.09 -20.15 21.06
C GLN A 177 11.27 -20.96 19.76
N THR A 178 11.11 -20.38 18.59
CA THR A 178 11.21 -21.09 17.30
C THR A 178 12.51 -21.87 17.14
N TYR A 179 13.64 -21.32 17.60
CA TYR A 179 14.95 -21.97 17.52
C TYR A 179 15.04 -23.28 18.32
N LYS A 180 14.23 -23.47 19.37
CA LYS A 180 14.22 -24.71 20.16
C LYS A 180 13.58 -25.87 19.40
N TYR A 181 12.72 -25.59 18.46
CA TYR A 181 11.91 -26.59 17.74
C TYR A 181 12.31 -26.74 16.27
N GLU A 182 13.51 -26.30 15.90
CA GLU A 182 14.00 -26.35 14.51
C GLU A 182 14.05 -27.78 13.96
N LEU A 183 14.42 -28.77 14.80
CA LEU A 183 14.54 -30.18 14.41
C LEU A 183 13.28 -31.00 14.69
N LEU A 184 12.18 -30.39 15.12
CA LEU A 184 10.95 -31.11 15.42
C LEU A 184 10.29 -31.58 14.13
N VAL A 185 10.09 -32.90 14.02
CA VAL A 185 9.44 -33.55 12.86
C VAL A 185 8.08 -34.08 13.27
N ILE A 186 7.09 -33.83 12.42
CA ILE A 186 5.74 -34.40 12.52
C ILE A 186 5.48 -35.29 11.33
N TYR A 187 4.63 -36.29 11.51
CA TYR A 187 4.22 -37.17 10.42
C TYR A 187 2.85 -36.74 9.88
N ILE A 188 2.83 -36.28 8.64
CA ILE A 188 1.61 -35.90 7.92
C ILE A 188 1.37 -36.94 6.82
N PHE A 189 0.28 -37.68 6.90
CA PHE A 189 -0.02 -38.78 5.98
C PHE A 189 1.14 -39.78 5.79
N GLY A 190 1.90 -40.06 6.87
CA GLY A 190 3.05 -40.96 6.84
C GLY A 190 4.36 -40.35 6.33
N THR A 191 4.36 -39.12 5.85
CA THR A 191 5.58 -38.39 5.43
C THR A 191 6.13 -37.53 6.58
N PRO A 192 7.45 -37.64 6.89
CA PRO A 192 8.06 -36.77 7.91
C PRO A 192 8.19 -35.34 7.36
N VAL A 193 7.60 -34.37 8.03
CA VAL A 193 7.67 -32.95 7.68
C VAL A 193 8.21 -32.19 8.89
N ASN A 194 9.12 -31.25 8.66
CA ASN A 194 9.57 -30.35 9.70
C ASN A 194 8.38 -29.50 10.18
N TYR A 195 8.22 -29.40 11.49
CA TYR A 195 7.08 -28.68 12.07
C TYR A 195 7.06 -27.20 11.73
N LEU A 196 8.21 -26.54 11.73
CA LEU A 196 8.31 -25.14 11.34
C LEU A 196 7.94 -24.91 9.86
N GLU A 197 8.27 -25.86 8.99
CA GLU A 197 7.83 -25.81 7.58
C GLU A 197 6.29 -25.89 7.47
N PHE A 198 5.66 -26.77 8.25
CA PHE A 198 4.21 -26.82 8.30
C PHE A 198 3.60 -25.49 8.78
N LEU A 199 4.12 -24.89 9.87
CA LEU A 199 3.67 -23.59 10.37
C LEU A 199 3.85 -22.49 9.33
N SER A 200 5.02 -22.43 8.69
CA SER A 200 5.31 -21.44 7.66
C SER A 200 4.37 -21.56 6.46
N LEU A 201 4.03 -22.76 6.01
CA LEU A 201 3.07 -23.00 4.93
C LEU A 201 1.66 -22.52 5.29
N MET A 202 1.23 -22.68 6.55
CA MET A 202 -0.07 -22.15 7.00
C MET A 202 -0.07 -20.62 6.97
N ILE A 203 0.98 -19.97 7.45
CA ILE A 203 1.12 -18.50 7.37
C ILE A 203 1.12 -18.05 5.90
N LEU A 204 1.86 -18.75 5.01
CA LEU A 204 1.91 -18.43 3.59
C LEU A 204 0.55 -18.57 2.90
N GLY A 205 -0.19 -19.64 3.20
CA GLY A 205 -1.55 -19.82 2.67
C GLY A 205 -2.45 -18.64 3.01
N ALA A 206 -2.42 -18.19 4.26
CA ALA A 206 -3.17 -17.00 4.69
C ALA A 206 -2.69 -15.72 3.98
N ALA A 207 -1.37 -15.50 3.95
CA ALA A 207 -0.75 -14.31 3.37
C ALA A 207 -0.98 -14.21 1.85
N PHE A 208 -0.83 -15.31 1.10
CA PHE A 208 -0.98 -15.32 -0.35
C PHE A 208 -2.40 -15.01 -0.83
N ILE A 209 -3.40 -15.43 -0.08
CA ILE A 209 -4.79 -15.12 -0.43
C ILE A 209 -5.08 -13.63 -0.20
N LYS A 210 -4.73 -13.06 0.96
CA LYS A 210 -4.98 -11.63 1.24
C LYS A 210 -4.14 -10.70 0.36
N SER A 211 -2.88 -11.05 0.09
CA SER A 211 -2.03 -10.30 -0.84
C SER A 211 -2.27 -10.61 -2.31
N ALA A 212 -3.30 -11.39 -2.62
CA ALA A 212 -3.73 -11.72 -3.98
C ALA A 212 -2.61 -12.31 -4.87
N GLN A 213 -1.84 -13.27 -4.34
CA GLN A 213 -0.85 -14.00 -5.13
C GLN A 213 -1.55 -15.00 -6.07
N ILE A 214 -0.85 -15.50 -7.08
CA ILE A 214 -1.39 -16.49 -8.03
C ILE A 214 -2.04 -17.66 -7.26
N GLY A 215 -3.23 -18.05 -7.69
CA GLY A 215 -4.11 -18.98 -6.99
C GLY A 215 -5.14 -18.29 -6.10
N GLY A 216 -4.75 -17.28 -5.32
CA GLY A 216 -5.63 -16.50 -4.44
C GLY A 216 -6.07 -15.12 -4.98
N HIS A 217 -5.72 -14.74 -6.22
CA HIS A 217 -5.88 -13.37 -6.72
C HIS A 217 -7.28 -13.00 -7.25
N ALA A 218 -8.13 -13.99 -7.55
CA ALA A 218 -9.34 -13.78 -8.35
C ALA A 218 -10.39 -12.86 -7.72
N TRP A 219 -10.34 -12.63 -6.41
CA TRP A 219 -11.24 -11.71 -5.71
C TRP A 219 -10.90 -10.23 -5.94
N LEU A 220 -9.62 -9.91 -6.19
CA LEU A 220 -9.12 -8.52 -6.20
C LEU A 220 -9.62 -7.73 -7.42
N PRO A 221 -9.57 -8.24 -8.68
CA PRO A 221 -10.14 -7.51 -9.82
C PRO A 221 -11.65 -7.32 -9.75
N ASP A 222 -12.37 -8.29 -9.13
CA ASP A 222 -13.83 -8.20 -9.00
C ASP A 222 -14.25 -7.24 -7.88
N SER A 223 -13.41 -7.04 -6.85
CA SER A 223 -13.65 -6.05 -5.79
C SER A 223 -13.68 -4.59 -6.30
N MET A 224 -13.30 -4.34 -7.57
CA MET A 224 -13.40 -3.02 -8.22
C MET A 224 -14.81 -2.50 -8.44
N GLU A 225 -15.84 -3.31 -8.20
CA GLU A 225 -17.23 -2.86 -8.11
C GLU A 225 -17.47 -1.92 -6.90
N ALA A 226 -16.56 -1.93 -5.93
CA ALA A 226 -16.58 -1.01 -4.80
C ALA A 226 -16.47 0.47 -5.24
N PRO A 227 -16.98 1.41 -4.43
CA PRO A 227 -16.73 2.84 -4.65
C PRO A 227 -15.23 3.18 -4.65
N VAL A 228 -14.84 4.18 -5.45
CA VAL A 228 -13.42 4.54 -5.62
C VAL A 228 -12.69 4.85 -4.31
N PRO A 229 -13.26 5.60 -3.35
CA PRO A 229 -12.57 5.83 -2.07
C PRO A 229 -12.32 4.54 -1.28
N ALA A 230 -13.25 3.55 -1.34
CA ALA A 230 -13.04 2.24 -0.73
C ALA A 230 -11.93 1.46 -1.45
N SER A 231 -11.96 1.42 -2.79
CA SER A 231 -10.91 0.74 -3.55
C SER A 231 -9.53 1.38 -3.36
N SER A 232 -9.45 2.70 -3.17
CA SER A 232 -8.18 3.37 -2.88
C SER A 232 -7.55 2.92 -1.56
N LEU A 233 -8.36 2.64 -0.51
CA LEU A 233 -7.88 2.12 0.77
C LEU A 233 -7.57 0.62 0.71
N ILE A 234 -8.51 -0.20 0.21
CA ILE A 234 -8.39 -1.66 0.18
C ILE A 234 -7.12 -2.10 -0.55
N HIS A 235 -6.83 -1.47 -1.71
CA HIS A 235 -5.77 -1.91 -2.62
C HIS A 235 -4.45 -1.15 -2.45
N SER A 236 -4.35 -0.20 -1.53
CA SER A 236 -3.11 0.56 -1.30
C SER A 236 -2.34 0.09 -0.06
N ALA A 237 -2.96 0.22 1.12
CA ALA A 237 -2.23 0.14 2.39
C ALA A 237 -2.82 -0.84 3.40
N THR A 238 -3.94 -1.50 3.11
CA THR A 238 -4.66 -2.23 4.14
C THR A 238 -4.76 -3.72 3.86
N LEU A 239 -5.80 -4.20 3.18
CA LEU A 239 -6.06 -5.64 3.07
C LEU A 239 -4.94 -6.39 2.35
N VAL A 240 -4.41 -5.82 1.28
CA VAL A 240 -3.35 -6.44 0.48
C VAL A 240 -2.00 -6.44 1.22
N SER A 241 -1.73 -5.39 2.00
CA SER A 241 -0.52 -5.28 2.80
C SER A 241 -0.52 -6.14 4.07
N ALA A 242 -1.71 -6.61 4.52
CA ALA A 242 -1.82 -7.49 5.68
C ALA A 242 -1.06 -8.83 5.49
N GLY A 243 -1.02 -9.37 4.26
CA GLY A 243 -0.22 -10.55 3.96
C GLY A 243 1.30 -10.31 4.08
N VAL A 244 1.76 -9.15 3.62
CA VAL A 244 3.17 -8.72 3.78
C VAL A 244 3.51 -8.52 5.26
N PHE A 245 2.61 -7.88 6.02
CA PHE A 245 2.76 -7.72 7.47
C PHE A 245 2.94 -9.05 8.19
N LEU A 246 2.16 -10.07 7.84
CA LEU A 246 2.26 -11.40 8.43
C LEU A 246 3.65 -12.02 8.24
N ILE A 247 4.20 -11.97 7.02
CA ILE A 247 5.53 -12.51 6.72
C ILE A 247 6.60 -11.75 7.50
N LEU A 248 6.53 -10.42 7.55
CA LEU A 248 7.47 -9.61 8.34
C LEU A 248 7.37 -9.87 9.84
N ARG A 249 6.17 -10.09 10.38
CA ARG A 249 5.93 -10.33 11.81
C ARG A 249 6.46 -11.68 12.28
N PHE A 250 6.38 -12.71 11.45
CA PHE A 250 6.85 -14.06 11.72
C PHE A 250 8.16 -14.41 10.98
N ASN A 251 8.97 -13.41 10.69
CA ASN A 251 10.22 -13.60 9.95
C ASN A 251 11.15 -14.65 10.59
N CYS A 252 11.16 -14.78 11.93
CA CYS A 252 11.94 -15.80 12.63
C CYS A 252 11.60 -17.23 12.19
N ILE A 253 10.32 -17.54 11.92
CA ILE A 253 9.91 -18.84 11.40
C ILE A 253 10.46 -19.05 9.99
N PHE A 254 10.33 -18.02 9.14
CA PHE A 254 10.79 -18.09 7.74
C PHE A 254 12.30 -18.22 7.62
N HIS A 255 13.09 -17.65 8.56
CA HIS A 255 14.54 -17.82 8.57
C HIS A 255 14.99 -19.27 8.75
N LEU A 256 14.22 -20.08 9.48
CA LEU A 256 14.54 -21.45 9.79
C LEU A 256 13.97 -22.48 8.79
N THR A 257 13.14 -22.02 7.85
CA THR A 257 12.43 -22.89 6.89
C THR A 257 13.01 -22.78 5.49
N GLN A 258 13.32 -23.91 4.86
CA GLN A 258 13.95 -23.95 3.54
C GLN A 258 12.93 -23.89 2.39
N TYR A 259 11.85 -24.68 2.47
CA TYR A 259 10.83 -24.74 1.41
C TYR A 259 10.07 -23.42 1.28
N SER A 260 9.71 -22.82 2.39
CA SER A 260 8.99 -21.54 2.38
C SER A 260 9.86 -20.41 1.81
N LYS A 261 11.14 -20.33 2.16
CA LYS A 261 12.10 -19.38 1.55
C LYS A 261 12.18 -19.49 0.03
N PHE A 262 11.98 -20.69 -0.50
CA PHE A 262 11.96 -20.94 -1.93
C PHE A 262 10.61 -20.57 -2.57
N ILE A 263 9.50 -20.92 -1.93
CA ILE A 263 8.14 -20.73 -2.46
C ILE A 263 7.79 -19.23 -2.57
N ILE A 264 8.14 -18.42 -1.56
CA ILE A 264 7.79 -17.00 -1.51
C ILE A 264 8.30 -16.24 -2.74
N PRO A 265 9.61 -16.24 -3.08
CA PRO A 265 10.11 -15.45 -4.19
C PRO A 265 9.65 -15.99 -5.55
N VAL A 266 9.49 -17.29 -5.71
CA VAL A 266 9.02 -17.90 -6.96
C VAL A 266 7.58 -17.48 -7.23
N ILE A 267 6.68 -17.68 -6.29
CA ILE A 267 5.28 -17.26 -6.44
C ILE A 267 5.20 -15.73 -6.58
N GLY A 268 5.96 -14.99 -5.78
CA GLY A 268 6.01 -13.53 -5.87
C GLY A 268 6.42 -13.01 -7.25
N ALA A 269 7.48 -13.56 -7.84
CA ALA A 269 7.96 -13.14 -9.16
C ALA A 269 6.97 -13.52 -10.29
N VAL A 270 6.42 -14.73 -10.25
CA VAL A 270 5.40 -15.16 -11.23
C VAL A 270 4.15 -14.29 -11.11
N THR A 271 3.72 -13.92 -9.89
CA THR A 271 2.59 -12.99 -9.72
C THR A 271 2.92 -11.58 -10.23
N ALA A 272 4.15 -11.12 -10.06
CA ALA A 272 4.57 -9.83 -10.57
C ALA A 272 4.46 -9.76 -12.11
N ALA A 273 4.95 -10.80 -12.80
CA ALA A 273 4.84 -10.92 -14.25
C ALA A 273 3.38 -11.03 -14.71
N TYR A 274 2.63 -11.97 -14.14
CA TYR A 274 1.23 -12.22 -14.48
C TYR A 274 0.37 -10.96 -14.29
N GLY A 275 0.46 -10.32 -13.12
CA GLY A 275 -0.30 -9.11 -12.81
C GLY A 275 -0.01 -7.98 -13.79
N GLY A 276 1.26 -7.78 -14.16
CA GLY A 276 1.68 -6.77 -15.10
C GLY A 276 1.16 -7.01 -16.54
N PHE A 277 1.24 -8.24 -17.03
CA PHE A 277 0.69 -8.59 -18.35
C PHE A 277 -0.83 -8.45 -18.38
N CYS A 278 -1.54 -8.94 -17.37
CA CYS A 278 -2.99 -8.77 -17.28
C CYS A 278 -3.39 -7.29 -17.20
N ALA A 279 -2.66 -6.46 -16.44
CA ALA A 279 -2.92 -5.02 -16.36
C ALA A 279 -2.79 -4.32 -17.72
N SER A 280 -1.81 -4.70 -18.53
CA SER A 280 -1.59 -4.16 -19.87
C SER A 280 -2.71 -4.52 -20.85
N ALA A 281 -3.35 -5.69 -20.68
CA ALA A 281 -4.43 -6.18 -21.54
C ALA A 281 -5.80 -5.54 -21.20
N GLN A 282 -6.03 -5.11 -19.93
CA GLN A 282 -7.34 -4.60 -19.51
C GLN A 282 -7.74 -3.30 -20.19
N SER A 283 -9.02 -3.21 -20.60
CA SER A 283 -9.63 -1.97 -21.10
C SER A 283 -10.21 -1.10 -19.99
N ASP A 284 -10.65 -1.72 -18.88
CA ASP A 284 -11.22 -1.02 -17.74
C ASP A 284 -10.12 -0.44 -16.87
N ILE A 285 -10.14 0.89 -16.64
CA ILE A 285 -9.11 1.60 -15.88
C ILE A 285 -8.98 1.10 -14.44
N LYS A 286 -10.11 0.80 -13.76
CA LYS A 286 -10.09 0.26 -12.40
C LYS A 286 -9.48 -1.13 -12.36
N LYS A 287 -9.87 -2.02 -13.30
CA LYS A 287 -9.31 -3.37 -13.37
C LYS A 287 -7.83 -3.37 -13.73
N ALA A 288 -7.39 -2.47 -14.63
CA ALA A 288 -5.97 -2.29 -14.92
C ALA A 288 -5.17 -1.89 -13.66
N LEU A 289 -5.70 -0.98 -12.84
CA LEU A 289 -5.10 -0.63 -11.55
C LEU A 289 -5.13 -1.79 -10.56
N ALA A 290 -6.16 -2.64 -10.56
CA ALA A 290 -6.23 -3.84 -9.73
C ALA A 290 -5.14 -4.85 -10.10
N TYR A 291 -5.02 -5.20 -11.35
CA TYR A 291 -3.97 -6.11 -11.80
C TYR A 291 -2.56 -5.54 -11.56
N SER A 292 -2.39 -4.24 -11.68
CA SER A 292 -1.13 -3.61 -11.31
C SER A 292 -0.86 -3.68 -9.80
N THR A 293 -1.88 -3.72 -8.90
CA THR A 293 -1.65 -3.99 -7.47
C THR A 293 -1.19 -5.43 -7.24
N ILE A 294 -1.75 -6.42 -7.96
CA ILE A 294 -1.28 -7.81 -7.92
C ILE A 294 0.21 -7.87 -8.28
N SER A 295 0.62 -7.19 -9.36
CA SER A 295 2.02 -7.13 -9.76
C SER A 295 2.92 -6.54 -8.66
N HIS A 296 2.53 -5.42 -8.06
CA HIS A 296 3.32 -4.80 -6.99
C HIS A 296 3.37 -5.65 -5.71
N CYS A 297 2.29 -6.36 -5.38
CA CYS A 297 2.29 -7.31 -4.26
C CYS A 297 3.22 -8.50 -4.52
N GLY A 298 3.35 -8.92 -5.79
CA GLY A 298 4.37 -9.89 -6.18
C GLY A 298 5.78 -9.41 -5.87
N PHE A 299 6.13 -8.16 -6.22
CA PHE A 299 7.42 -7.56 -5.86
C PHE A 299 7.64 -7.46 -4.35
N LEU A 300 6.60 -7.12 -3.57
CA LEU A 300 6.68 -7.09 -2.12
C LEU A 300 7.01 -8.48 -1.54
N MET A 301 6.42 -9.55 -2.08
CA MET A 301 6.74 -10.92 -1.66
C MET A 301 8.19 -11.29 -1.98
N VAL A 302 8.69 -10.92 -3.16
CA VAL A 302 10.10 -11.16 -3.50
C VAL A 302 11.03 -10.41 -2.53
N LEU A 303 10.72 -9.16 -2.16
CA LEU A 303 11.48 -8.41 -1.16
C LEU A 303 11.44 -9.05 0.22
N CYS A 304 10.29 -9.59 0.65
CA CYS A 304 10.21 -10.34 1.92
C CYS A 304 11.14 -11.57 1.91
N ALA A 305 11.20 -12.28 0.77
CA ALA A 305 12.03 -13.47 0.65
C ALA A 305 13.54 -13.19 0.66
N THR A 306 13.94 -12.01 0.21
CA THR A 306 15.35 -11.57 0.26
C THR A 306 15.77 -11.03 1.62
N GLU A 307 14.89 -11.12 2.64
CA GLU A 307 15.13 -10.69 4.02
C GLU A 307 15.45 -9.18 4.17
N MET A 308 15.18 -8.41 3.12
CA MET A 308 15.37 -6.97 3.11
C MET A 308 14.13 -6.24 3.70
N ASN A 309 13.89 -6.42 5.00
CA ASN A 309 12.69 -5.93 5.67
C ASN A 309 12.47 -4.42 5.54
N GLU A 310 13.54 -3.63 5.61
CA GLU A 310 13.48 -2.17 5.49
C GLU A 310 13.08 -1.72 4.09
N PHE A 311 13.65 -2.34 3.06
CA PHE A 311 13.28 -2.05 1.67
C PHE A 311 11.87 -2.54 1.33
N THR A 312 11.42 -3.62 1.95
CA THR A 312 10.01 -4.06 1.84
C THR A 312 9.06 -3.01 2.39
N ILE A 313 9.36 -2.44 3.55
CA ILE A 313 8.56 -1.37 4.15
C ILE A 313 8.61 -0.12 3.27
N LEU A 314 9.79 0.29 2.79
CA LEU A 314 9.91 1.44 1.88
C LEU A 314 9.12 1.25 0.59
N TYR A 315 9.19 0.05 -0.01
CA TYR A 315 8.42 -0.26 -1.22
C TYR A 315 6.91 -0.25 -0.96
N LEU A 316 6.50 -0.74 0.21
CA LEU A 316 5.11 -0.68 0.65
C LEU A 316 4.61 0.77 0.75
N TYR A 317 5.43 1.70 1.23
CA TYR A 317 5.10 3.13 1.27
C TYR A 317 4.93 3.71 -0.13
N VAL A 318 5.87 3.44 -1.02
CA VAL A 318 5.79 3.87 -2.43
C VAL A 318 4.53 3.30 -3.08
N HIS A 319 4.29 1.99 -2.95
CA HIS A 319 3.10 1.35 -3.48
C HIS A 319 1.83 1.96 -2.90
N GLY A 320 1.72 2.02 -1.56
CA GLY A 320 0.51 2.47 -0.87
C GLY A 320 0.10 3.89 -1.23
N PHE A 321 1.02 4.83 -1.11
CA PHE A 321 0.73 6.24 -1.37
C PHE A 321 0.38 6.52 -2.83
N PHE A 322 1.22 6.06 -3.76
CA PHE A 322 1.01 6.37 -5.17
C PHE A 322 -0.21 5.63 -5.74
N LYS A 323 -0.50 4.41 -5.26
CA LYS A 323 -1.75 3.71 -5.62
C LYS A 323 -2.98 4.45 -5.13
N ALA A 324 -3.01 4.83 -3.84
CA ALA A 324 -4.13 5.59 -3.31
C ALA A 324 -4.36 6.87 -4.10
N GLY A 325 -3.29 7.62 -4.39
CA GLY A 325 -3.35 8.85 -5.17
C GLY A 325 -3.91 8.64 -6.58
N ILE A 326 -3.42 7.62 -7.30
CA ILE A 326 -3.91 7.32 -8.65
C ILE A 326 -5.38 6.90 -8.64
N PHE A 327 -5.80 6.07 -7.68
CA PHE A 327 -7.22 5.70 -7.54
C PHE A 327 -8.10 6.92 -7.33
N MET A 328 -7.70 7.88 -6.49
CA MET A 328 -8.44 9.12 -6.30
C MET A 328 -8.47 9.99 -7.57
N CYS A 329 -7.37 10.08 -8.32
CA CYS A 329 -7.34 10.76 -9.63
C CYS A 329 -8.33 10.10 -10.61
N VAL A 330 -8.31 8.77 -10.70
CA VAL A 330 -9.25 8.00 -11.52
C VAL A 330 -10.70 8.20 -11.06
N GLY A 331 -10.95 8.35 -9.76
CA GLY A 331 -12.28 8.66 -9.25
C GLY A 331 -12.82 9.99 -9.78
N ASN A 332 -11.99 11.04 -9.86
CA ASN A 332 -12.38 12.31 -10.47
C ASN A 332 -12.60 12.16 -11.99
N VAL A 333 -11.80 11.36 -12.68
CA VAL A 333 -12.03 10.99 -14.09
C VAL A 333 -13.40 10.33 -14.26
N LEU A 334 -13.75 9.35 -13.42
CA LEU A 334 -15.03 8.64 -13.49
C LEU A 334 -16.23 9.57 -13.19
N ARG A 335 -16.07 10.57 -12.35
CA ARG A 335 -17.13 11.57 -12.12
C ARG A 335 -17.41 12.39 -13.37
N ILE A 336 -16.39 12.81 -14.10
CA ILE A 336 -16.56 13.58 -15.35
C ILE A 336 -17.11 12.69 -16.47
N THR A 337 -16.65 11.45 -16.56
CA THR A 337 -17.11 10.50 -17.57
C THR A 337 -18.45 9.84 -17.21
N ARG A 338 -19.14 10.29 -16.14
CA ARG A 338 -20.42 9.76 -15.68
C ARG A 338 -20.39 8.25 -15.39
N GLY A 339 -19.29 7.76 -14.84
CA GLY A 339 -19.13 6.37 -14.43
C GLY A 339 -18.63 5.41 -15.52
N TYR A 340 -18.34 5.88 -16.73
CA TYR A 340 -17.72 5.03 -17.75
C TYR A 340 -16.29 4.67 -17.36
N GLN A 341 -15.97 3.37 -17.32
CA GLN A 341 -14.68 2.83 -16.88
C GLN A 341 -13.77 2.43 -18.05
N ASP A 342 -14.32 2.27 -19.25
CA ASP A 342 -13.59 1.80 -20.45
C ASP A 342 -12.71 2.91 -21.03
N THR A 343 -11.39 2.70 -21.00
CA THR A 343 -10.39 3.62 -21.55
C THR A 343 -10.53 3.88 -23.05
N ARG A 344 -11.12 2.94 -23.81
CA ARG A 344 -11.37 3.09 -25.25
C ARG A 344 -12.40 4.17 -25.57
N ARG A 345 -13.23 4.53 -24.58
CA ARG A 345 -14.27 5.57 -24.69
C ARG A 345 -13.86 6.91 -24.08
N MET A 346 -12.66 6.98 -23.48
CA MET A 346 -12.09 8.18 -22.88
C MET A 346 -11.20 8.92 -23.90
N GLY A 347 -10.61 10.01 -23.49
CA GLY A 347 -9.61 10.78 -24.22
C GLY A 347 -9.75 12.28 -24.02
N ASN A 348 -8.65 13.02 -24.19
CA ASN A 348 -8.56 14.48 -24.10
C ASN A 348 -9.04 15.08 -22.74
N LEU A 349 -8.92 14.29 -21.65
CA LEU A 349 -9.33 14.75 -20.32
C LEU A 349 -8.31 15.71 -19.68
N LEU A 350 -7.13 15.85 -20.26
CA LEU A 350 -6.13 16.83 -19.84
C LEU A 350 -6.72 18.25 -19.77
N LYS A 351 -7.60 18.62 -20.70
CA LYS A 351 -8.24 19.95 -20.76
C LYS A 351 -9.18 20.21 -19.60
N TYR A 352 -9.75 19.15 -19.02
CA TYR A 352 -10.77 19.24 -17.96
C TYR A 352 -10.18 18.97 -16.58
N LEU A 353 -9.13 18.15 -16.49
CA LEU A 353 -8.52 17.66 -15.25
C LEU A 353 -6.99 17.78 -15.28
N PRO A 354 -6.41 19.00 -15.37
CA PRO A 354 -4.96 19.17 -15.48
C PRO A 354 -4.23 18.78 -14.17
N PHE A 355 -4.83 18.99 -12.99
CA PHE A 355 -4.23 18.63 -11.70
C PHE A 355 -4.20 17.13 -11.50
N GLU A 356 -5.29 16.44 -11.81
CA GLU A 356 -5.36 14.98 -11.75
C GLU A 356 -4.39 14.34 -12.74
N TYR A 357 -4.24 14.92 -13.93
CA TYR A 357 -3.23 14.48 -14.90
C TYR A 357 -1.83 14.59 -14.30
N PHE A 358 -1.47 15.72 -13.72
CA PHE A 358 -0.17 15.94 -13.10
C PHE A 358 0.08 14.94 -11.97
N CYS A 359 -0.85 14.81 -11.02
CA CYS A 359 -0.73 13.87 -9.92
C CYS A 359 -0.67 12.41 -10.42
N ALA A 360 -1.55 12.04 -11.37
CA ALA A 360 -1.55 10.69 -11.94
C ALA A 360 -0.25 10.37 -12.67
N THR A 361 0.33 11.30 -13.42
CA THR A 361 1.63 11.09 -14.08
C THR A 361 2.74 10.84 -13.07
N ILE A 362 2.85 11.64 -12.02
CA ILE A 362 3.83 11.42 -10.95
C ILE A 362 3.65 10.04 -10.31
N GLY A 363 2.42 9.69 -9.95
CA GLY A 363 2.12 8.41 -9.31
C GLY A 363 2.46 7.22 -10.21
N VAL A 364 2.09 7.30 -11.47
CA VAL A 364 2.34 6.25 -12.46
C VAL A 364 3.83 6.09 -12.76
N LEU A 365 4.60 7.19 -12.86
CA LEU A 365 6.05 7.16 -13.06
C LEU A 365 6.77 6.48 -11.88
N ASN A 366 6.33 6.75 -10.63
CA ASN A 366 6.86 6.08 -9.44
C ASN A 366 6.54 4.58 -9.44
N LEU A 367 5.30 4.19 -9.76
CA LEU A 367 4.92 2.78 -9.83
C LEU A 367 5.61 2.03 -10.97
N ALA A 368 5.77 2.67 -12.12
CA ALA A 368 6.53 2.11 -13.24
C ALA A 368 8.01 1.89 -12.88
N GLY A 369 8.55 2.71 -11.97
CA GLY A 369 9.94 2.67 -11.59
C GLY A 369 10.83 3.29 -12.67
N LEU A 370 10.48 4.47 -13.15
CA LEU A 370 11.35 5.22 -14.06
C LEU A 370 12.50 5.89 -13.29
N PRO A 371 13.68 6.08 -13.92
CA PRO A 371 14.79 6.78 -13.29
C PRO A 371 14.34 8.07 -12.60
N PHE A 372 15.00 8.41 -11.51
CA PHE A 372 14.66 9.55 -10.65
C PHE A 372 13.36 9.41 -9.84
N THR A 373 12.84 8.19 -9.65
CA THR A 373 11.69 7.92 -8.75
C THR A 373 12.09 6.98 -7.62
N PHE A 374 11.42 7.08 -6.45
CA PHE A 374 11.64 6.13 -5.35
C PHE A 374 11.37 4.68 -5.76
N GLY A 375 10.36 4.47 -6.62
CA GLY A 375 10.06 3.14 -7.16
C GLY A 375 11.20 2.54 -7.97
N PHE A 376 11.94 3.35 -8.72
CA PHE A 376 13.14 2.90 -9.44
C PHE A 376 14.21 2.41 -8.48
N CYS A 377 14.55 3.22 -7.48
CA CYS A 377 15.62 2.89 -6.54
C CYS A 377 15.39 1.51 -5.89
N ILE A 378 14.18 1.26 -5.40
CA ILE A 378 13.88 0.02 -4.69
C ILE A 378 13.81 -1.17 -5.65
N LYS A 379 13.17 -1.02 -6.81
CA LYS A 379 13.13 -2.10 -7.82
C LYS A 379 14.52 -2.44 -8.35
N HIS A 380 15.37 -1.43 -8.57
CA HIS A 380 16.74 -1.64 -9.03
C HIS A 380 17.58 -2.38 -7.98
N LEU A 381 17.46 -2.00 -6.69
CA LEU A 381 18.13 -2.70 -5.59
C LEU A 381 17.66 -4.15 -5.49
N LEU A 382 16.35 -4.41 -5.63
CA LEU A 382 15.82 -5.77 -5.67
C LEU A 382 16.45 -6.60 -6.78
N LEU A 383 16.51 -6.06 -8.00
CA LEU A 383 17.06 -6.77 -9.15
C LEU A 383 18.57 -7.01 -9.01
N LEU A 384 19.31 -6.04 -8.46
CA LEU A 384 20.74 -6.21 -8.17
C LEU A 384 20.98 -7.32 -7.15
N ASN A 385 20.17 -7.36 -6.08
CA ASN A 385 20.30 -8.40 -5.06
C ASN A 385 20.01 -9.80 -5.63
N LEU A 386 18.97 -9.93 -6.45
CA LEU A 386 18.63 -11.20 -7.12
C LEU A 386 19.72 -11.67 -8.09
N GLY A 387 20.44 -10.76 -8.73
CA GLY A 387 21.52 -11.08 -9.68
C GLY A 387 22.73 -11.77 -9.05
N ASN A 388 22.93 -11.62 -7.73
CA ASN A 388 24.09 -12.17 -7.01
C ASN A 388 23.88 -13.58 -6.47
N HIS A 389 22.70 -14.19 -6.66
CA HIS A 389 22.34 -15.50 -6.10
C HIS A 389 22.19 -16.59 -7.17
N MET A 390 22.12 -17.88 -6.73
CA MET A 390 22.11 -19.11 -7.54
C MET A 390 21.00 -19.18 -8.62
N TYR A 391 21.03 -20.19 -9.48
CA TYR A 391 20.14 -20.41 -10.66
C TYR A 391 18.63 -20.20 -10.42
N ILE A 392 18.12 -20.54 -9.25
CA ILE A 392 16.71 -20.34 -8.89
C ILE A 392 16.36 -18.85 -8.86
N TYR A 393 17.26 -18.03 -8.32
CA TYR A 393 17.09 -16.59 -8.30
C TYR A 393 17.17 -15.98 -9.70
N GLN A 394 17.79 -16.63 -10.68
CA GLN A 394 17.75 -16.21 -12.08
C GLN A 394 16.33 -16.31 -12.66
N PHE A 395 15.59 -17.40 -12.34
CA PHE A 395 14.18 -17.53 -12.71
C PHE A 395 13.32 -16.43 -12.05
N VAL A 396 13.55 -16.16 -10.77
CA VAL A 396 12.88 -15.09 -10.03
C VAL A 396 13.22 -13.73 -10.62
N MET A 397 14.49 -13.49 -10.95
CA MET A 397 14.95 -12.26 -11.59
C MET A 397 14.30 -12.06 -12.96
N PHE A 398 14.26 -13.09 -13.81
CA PHE A 398 13.65 -13.00 -15.14
C PHE A 398 12.16 -12.63 -15.06
N ASN A 399 11.39 -13.29 -14.19
CA ASN A 399 9.97 -12.99 -14.02
C ASN A 399 9.75 -11.60 -13.41
N SER A 400 10.60 -11.18 -12.46
CA SER A 400 10.51 -9.83 -11.88
C SER A 400 10.85 -8.74 -12.89
N LEU A 401 11.83 -8.97 -13.78
CA LEU A 401 12.11 -8.09 -14.91
C LEU A 401 10.92 -8.00 -15.88
N ALA A 402 10.29 -9.13 -16.22
CA ALA A 402 9.10 -9.16 -17.06
C ALA A 402 7.94 -8.37 -16.42
N GLY A 403 7.76 -8.49 -15.09
CA GLY A 403 6.80 -7.71 -14.32
C GLY A 403 7.10 -6.21 -14.33
N ALA A 404 8.37 -5.82 -14.17
CA ALA A 404 8.79 -4.42 -14.23
C ALA A 404 8.58 -3.82 -15.62
N PHE A 405 8.90 -4.58 -16.67
CA PHE A 405 8.75 -4.16 -18.06
C PHE A 405 7.27 -3.98 -18.44
N SER A 406 6.41 -4.93 -18.08
CA SER A 406 4.96 -4.81 -18.27
C SER A 406 4.39 -3.61 -17.50
N GLY A 407 5.02 -3.23 -16.38
CA GLY A 407 4.73 -2.03 -15.61
C GLY A 407 4.78 -0.74 -16.43
N LEU A 408 5.74 -0.61 -17.33
CA LEU A 408 5.87 0.54 -18.24
C LEU A 408 4.69 0.61 -19.24
N PHE A 409 4.25 -0.53 -19.77
CA PHE A 409 3.16 -0.57 -20.75
C PHE A 409 1.83 -0.15 -20.15
N TYR A 410 1.41 -0.74 -19.02
CA TYR A 410 0.12 -0.36 -18.44
C TYR A 410 0.13 1.08 -17.91
N SER A 411 1.27 1.55 -17.44
CA SER A 411 1.44 2.92 -16.96
C SER A 411 1.27 3.93 -18.08
N TYR A 412 1.92 3.71 -19.22
CA TYR A 412 1.75 4.51 -20.43
C TYR A 412 0.29 4.47 -20.90
N LYS A 413 -0.31 3.27 -20.97
CA LYS A 413 -1.69 3.05 -21.40
C LYS A 413 -2.69 3.88 -20.58
N ILE A 414 -2.55 3.86 -19.24
CA ILE A 414 -3.45 4.59 -18.35
C ILE A 414 -3.38 6.10 -18.64
N ILE A 415 -2.19 6.68 -18.74
CA ILE A 415 -2.05 8.12 -18.96
C ILE A 415 -2.45 8.53 -20.38
N HIS A 416 -1.98 7.78 -21.38
CA HIS A 416 -2.19 8.15 -22.78
C HIS A 416 -3.67 8.09 -23.16
N TYR A 417 -4.35 6.96 -22.92
CA TYR A 417 -5.74 6.78 -23.35
C TYR A 417 -6.76 7.60 -22.56
N THR A 418 -6.45 7.94 -21.30
CA THR A 418 -7.39 8.75 -20.51
C THR A 418 -7.22 10.24 -20.75
N PHE A 419 -5.98 10.74 -20.79
CA PHE A 419 -5.73 12.17 -20.77
C PHE A 419 -5.28 12.75 -22.11
N ASN A 420 -4.39 12.05 -22.85
CA ASN A 420 -3.70 12.63 -24.00
C ASN A 420 -4.33 12.30 -25.35
N ASP A 421 -4.97 11.14 -25.48
CA ASP A 421 -5.52 10.66 -26.74
C ASP A 421 -6.70 11.51 -27.23
N PHE A 422 -7.02 11.38 -28.53
CA PHE A 422 -8.18 12.06 -29.10
C PHE A 422 -9.48 11.61 -28.44
N LYS A 423 -10.46 12.51 -28.41
CA LYS A 423 -11.79 12.28 -27.88
C LYS A 423 -12.48 11.14 -28.63
N LYS A 424 -12.61 9.96 -28.01
CA LYS A 424 -13.21 8.75 -28.63
C LYS A 424 -14.66 8.53 -28.19
N GLY A 425 -15.11 9.22 -27.13
CA GLY A 425 -16.47 9.09 -26.61
C GLY A 425 -17.53 9.79 -27.42
N HIS A 426 -18.77 9.29 -27.38
CA HIS A 426 -19.92 9.92 -28.00
C HIS A 426 -20.02 11.40 -27.60
N LYS A 427 -20.40 12.28 -28.53
CA LYS A 427 -20.61 13.72 -28.27
C LYS A 427 -21.48 13.99 -27.03
N ILE A 428 -22.42 13.09 -26.73
CA ILE A 428 -23.32 13.17 -25.56
C ILE A 428 -22.59 13.09 -24.21
N LEU A 429 -21.47 12.35 -24.09
CA LEU A 429 -20.67 12.26 -22.88
C LEU A 429 -20.01 13.60 -22.51
N TYR A 430 -19.72 14.41 -23.52
CA TYR A 430 -19.02 15.68 -23.40
C TYR A 430 -19.89 16.90 -23.77
N SER A 431 -21.12 16.71 -24.29
CA SER A 431 -21.96 17.79 -24.77
C SER A 431 -22.43 18.74 -23.65
N ASN A 432 -22.64 18.22 -22.44
CA ASN A 432 -22.92 19.04 -21.26
C ASN A 432 -21.64 19.60 -20.60
N THR A 433 -20.45 19.12 -20.97
CA THR A 433 -19.19 19.71 -20.49
C THR A 433 -18.83 21.01 -21.22
N ASN A 434 -19.44 21.31 -22.37
CA ASN A 434 -19.30 22.62 -23.01
C ASN A 434 -20.00 23.75 -22.20
N LYS A 435 -20.98 23.39 -21.34
CA LYS A 435 -21.58 24.31 -20.35
C LYS A 435 -20.92 24.21 -18.96
N LEU A 436 -20.33 23.06 -18.63
CA LEU A 436 -19.40 22.90 -17.54
C LEU A 436 -18.01 23.32 -18.06
N THR A 437 -17.85 24.59 -18.30
CA THR A 437 -16.53 25.17 -18.51
C THR A 437 -15.65 24.73 -17.34
N TYR A 438 -14.35 24.53 -17.55
CA TYR A 438 -13.32 24.32 -16.55
C TYR A 438 -13.59 25.08 -15.23
N ASN A 439 -14.16 26.26 -15.35
CA ASN A 439 -14.59 27.12 -14.27
C ASN A 439 -15.69 26.53 -13.38
N SER A 440 -16.71 25.86 -13.89
CA SER A 440 -17.84 25.39 -13.06
C SER A 440 -17.51 24.13 -12.25
N TYR A 441 -16.59 23.27 -12.71
CA TYR A 441 -16.12 22.14 -11.93
C TYR A 441 -15.27 22.58 -10.74
N PHE A 442 -14.37 23.56 -10.93
CA PHE A 442 -13.53 24.10 -9.86
C PHE A 442 -14.28 25.09 -8.92
N TYR A 443 -15.44 25.59 -9.30
CA TYR A 443 -16.23 26.49 -8.45
C TYR A 443 -17.04 25.77 -7.37
N THR A 444 -17.17 24.45 -7.44
CA THR A 444 -17.83 23.72 -6.34
C THR A 444 -16.81 23.43 -5.24
N ASN A 445 -17.14 23.77 -4.00
CA ASN A 445 -16.29 23.49 -2.82
C ASN A 445 -15.92 22.00 -2.71
N SER A 446 -16.74 21.10 -3.27
CA SER A 446 -16.47 19.66 -3.31
C SER A 446 -15.36 19.26 -4.30
N ALA A 447 -15.28 19.93 -5.44
CA ALA A 447 -14.20 19.66 -6.40
C ALA A 447 -12.86 20.15 -5.86
N LEU A 448 -12.83 21.33 -5.24
CA LEU A 448 -11.65 21.85 -4.55
C LEU A 448 -11.17 20.89 -3.44
N ALA A 449 -12.09 20.39 -2.60
CA ALA A 449 -11.73 19.47 -1.53
C ALA A 449 -11.15 18.17 -2.07
N SER A 450 -11.69 17.61 -3.17
CA SER A 450 -11.16 16.38 -3.79
C SER A 450 -9.78 16.59 -4.42
N THR A 451 -9.56 17.69 -5.13
CA THR A 451 -8.25 17.98 -5.75
C THR A 451 -7.18 18.30 -4.73
N LEU A 452 -7.52 19.07 -3.68
CA LEU A 452 -6.61 19.39 -2.59
C LEU A 452 -6.21 18.14 -1.79
N SER A 453 -7.16 17.22 -1.53
CA SER A 453 -6.84 15.97 -0.83
C SER A 453 -5.89 15.08 -1.64
N ILE A 454 -6.04 15.02 -2.96
CA ILE A 454 -5.13 14.30 -3.83
C ILE A 454 -3.74 14.94 -3.80
N PHE A 455 -3.66 16.24 -3.99
CA PHE A 455 -2.38 16.96 -4.04
C PHE A 455 -1.63 16.87 -2.71
N SER A 456 -2.34 17.07 -1.59
CA SER A 456 -1.74 16.95 -0.27
C SER A 456 -1.27 15.52 0.02
N LEU A 457 -1.98 14.49 -0.44
CA LEU A 457 -1.50 13.11 -0.34
C LEU A 457 -0.19 12.90 -1.10
N PHE A 458 -0.04 13.44 -2.30
CA PHE A 458 1.22 13.29 -3.04
C PHE A 458 2.39 14.01 -2.37
N ILE A 459 2.17 15.20 -1.80
CA ILE A 459 3.20 15.90 -1.04
C ILE A 459 3.61 15.09 0.20
N THR A 460 2.62 14.65 0.99
CA THR A 460 2.91 13.84 2.18
C THR A 460 3.55 12.49 1.82
N ALA A 461 3.20 11.91 0.69
CA ALA A 461 3.84 10.71 0.18
C ALA A 461 5.36 10.90 0.02
N TYR A 462 5.79 11.98 -0.62
CA TYR A 462 7.22 12.27 -0.78
C TYR A 462 7.90 12.58 0.56
N LEU A 463 7.26 13.37 1.42
CA LEU A 463 7.81 13.73 2.73
C LEU A 463 7.99 12.51 3.62
N VAL A 464 6.96 11.69 3.74
CA VAL A 464 6.98 10.52 4.62
C VAL A 464 7.89 9.43 4.07
N THR A 465 7.90 9.16 2.77
CA THR A 465 8.84 8.18 2.18
C THR A 465 10.28 8.63 2.32
N TYR A 466 10.57 9.91 2.14
CA TYR A 466 11.90 10.46 2.37
C TYR A 466 12.32 10.34 3.84
N PHE A 467 11.44 10.73 4.77
CA PHE A 467 11.70 10.59 6.20
C PHE A 467 11.96 9.15 6.60
N MET A 468 11.14 8.19 6.12
CA MET A 468 11.33 6.77 6.39
C MET A 468 12.66 6.26 5.83
N SER A 469 13.05 6.70 4.62
CA SER A 469 14.34 6.31 4.04
C SER A 469 15.52 6.81 4.88
N GLN A 470 15.44 8.03 5.43
CA GLN A 470 16.48 8.57 6.31
C GLN A 470 16.53 7.81 7.66
N CYS A 471 15.37 7.49 8.24
CA CYS A 471 15.33 6.71 9.49
C CYS A 471 15.96 5.33 9.32
N PHE A 472 15.68 4.63 8.22
CA PHE A 472 16.26 3.31 7.97
C PHE A 472 17.74 3.35 7.60
N MET A 473 18.23 4.44 6.97
CA MET A 473 19.65 4.62 6.71
C MET A 473 20.44 5.01 7.95
N ALA A 474 19.84 5.75 8.88
CA ALA A 474 20.49 6.17 10.12
C ALA A 474 20.56 5.04 11.18
N SER A 475 19.65 4.07 11.12
CA SER A 475 19.62 2.94 12.05
C SER A 475 20.61 1.85 11.63
N ASN A 476 21.91 2.17 11.58
CA ASN A 476 23.00 1.22 11.28
C ASN A 476 23.03 -0.03 12.18
N CYS A 477 22.09 -0.17 13.11
CA CYS A 477 22.11 -1.19 14.16
C CYS A 477 21.42 -2.52 13.80
N MET A 478 20.68 -2.62 12.69
CA MET A 478 20.02 -3.89 12.31
C MET A 478 20.94 -4.88 11.57
N PHE A 479 22.17 -4.51 11.26
CA PHE A 479 23.07 -5.34 10.43
C PHE A 479 24.28 -5.91 11.17
N SER A 480 24.38 -5.76 12.50
CA SER A 480 25.65 -5.99 13.21
C SER A 480 26.06 -7.45 13.36
N ASP A 481 25.20 -8.46 13.25
CA ASP A 481 25.59 -9.77 13.74
C ASP A 481 25.56 -10.98 12.80
N TYR A 482 25.08 -10.88 11.54
CA TYR A 482 24.97 -12.10 10.71
C TYR A 482 25.27 -11.98 9.21
N VAL A 483 26.01 -10.98 8.73
CA VAL A 483 26.29 -10.88 7.30
C VAL A 483 27.77 -11.04 7.00
N ASN A 484 28.11 -12.03 6.15
CA ASN A 484 29.42 -12.24 5.58
C ASN A 484 30.02 -10.92 5.04
N THR A 485 31.28 -10.65 5.38
CA THR A 485 32.00 -9.42 5.05
C THR A 485 31.98 -9.02 3.56
N THR A 486 31.85 -9.99 2.65
CA THR A 486 31.72 -9.77 1.20
C THR A 486 30.38 -9.19 0.77
N LEU A 487 29.29 -9.56 1.44
CA LEU A 487 27.97 -8.96 1.22
C LEU A 487 27.89 -7.54 1.79
N LEU A 488 28.56 -7.31 2.93
CA LEU A 488 28.65 -5.98 3.56
C LEU A 488 29.31 -4.95 2.65
N THR A 489 30.42 -5.29 1.98
CA THR A 489 31.12 -4.36 1.09
C THR A 489 30.28 -3.97 -0.13
N ASN A 490 29.57 -4.93 -0.74
CA ASN A 490 28.64 -4.65 -1.83
C ASN A 490 27.40 -3.88 -1.35
N TYR A 491 26.95 -4.15 -0.15
CA TYR A 491 25.82 -3.46 0.47
C TYR A 491 26.17 -2.02 0.86
N TYR A 492 27.35 -1.76 1.44
CA TYR A 492 27.83 -0.40 1.71
C TYR A 492 28.06 0.40 0.44
N ALA A 493 28.54 -0.22 -0.62
CA ALA A 493 28.67 0.43 -1.93
C ALA A 493 27.28 0.78 -2.52
N THR A 494 26.27 -0.08 -2.37
CA THR A 494 24.91 0.22 -2.81
C THR A 494 24.23 1.26 -1.92
N ILE A 495 24.48 1.26 -0.61
CA ILE A 495 23.96 2.28 0.32
C ILE A 495 24.60 3.65 0.05
N SER A 496 25.91 3.72 -0.14
CA SER A 496 26.60 4.97 -0.45
C SER A 496 26.16 5.52 -1.83
N PHE A 497 25.95 4.64 -2.80
CA PHE A 497 25.35 4.98 -4.08
C PHE A 497 23.91 5.47 -3.90
N PHE A 498 23.12 4.81 -3.07
CA PHE A 498 21.73 5.18 -2.78
C PHE A 498 21.65 6.49 -1.98
N GLN A 499 22.53 6.74 -1.01
CA GLN A 499 22.65 8.02 -0.31
C GLN A 499 23.07 9.15 -1.24
N GLY A 500 24.09 8.94 -2.09
CA GLY A 500 24.50 9.90 -3.10
C GLY A 500 23.40 10.13 -4.14
N TYR A 501 22.68 9.09 -4.51
CA TYR A 501 21.55 9.15 -5.41
C TYR A 501 20.34 9.87 -4.79
N LEU A 502 20.01 9.61 -3.53
CA LEU A 502 18.93 10.32 -2.81
C LEU A 502 19.24 11.80 -2.58
N LEU A 503 20.47 12.13 -2.22
CA LEU A 503 20.90 13.51 -2.03
C LEU A 503 20.85 14.29 -3.37
N ASN A 504 21.40 13.75 -4.44
CA ASN A 504 21.30 14.35 -5.76
C ASN A 504 19.88 14.34 -6.32
N PHE A 505 19.09 13.34 -5.96
CA PHE A 505 17.71 13.12 -6.37
C PHE A 505 16.74 14.14 -5.75
N SER A 506 16.96 14.57 -4.51
CA SER A 506 16.12 15.61 -3.88
C SER A 506 16.21 16.92 -4.66
N TYR A 507 17.39 17.30 -5.12
CA TYR A 507 17.60 18.49 -5.96
C TYR A 507 16.99 18.32 -7.36
N ILE A 508 17.21 17.18 -8.01
CA ILE A 508 16.70 16.90 -9.36
C ILE A 508 15.18 16.77 -9.36
N ASN A 509 14.56 16.12 -8.34
CA ASN A 509 13.10 16.04 -8.23
C ASN A 509 12.46 17.41 -8.01
N THR A 510 13.03 18.24 -7.17
CA THR A 510 12.53 19.62 -7.00
C THR A 510 12.61 20.39 -8.32
N ILE A 511 13.67 20.23 -9.09
CA ILE A 511 13.83 20.87 -10.41
C ILE A 511 12.85 20.29 -11.42
N VAL A 512 12.69 18.96 -11.49
CA VAL A 512 11.74 18.29 -12.42
C VAL A 512 10.30 18.65 -12.06
N VAL A 513 9.93 18.65 -10.79
CA VAL A 513 8.60 19.12 -10.33
C VAL A 513 8.40 20.58 -10.72
N PHE A 514 9.41 21.43 -10.55
CA PHE A 514 9.34 22.85 -10.93
C PHE A 514 9.21 23.04 -12.45
N ILE A 515 9.95 22.27 -13.26
CA ILE A 515 9.89 22.33 -14.73
C ILE A 515 8.53 21.82 -15.21
N VAL A 516 8.01 20.71 -14.69
CA VAL A 516 6.71 20.16 -15.08
C VAL A 516 5.58 21.09 -14.64
N VAL A 517 5.67 21.67 -13.46
CA VAL A 517 4.75 22.72 -12.99
C VAL A 517 4.83 23.92 -13.94
N ALA A 518 6.01 24.43 -14.27
CA ALA A 518 6.19 25.56 -15.17
C ALA A 518 5.68 25.28 -16.60
N LEU A 519 5.90 24.07 -17.13
CA LEU A 519 5.39 23.65 -18.45
C LEU A 519 3.87 23.50 -18.48
N CYS A 520 3.25 22.97 -17.45
CA CYS A 520 1.81 22.94 -17.29
C CYS A 520 1.23 24.37 -17.22
N PHE A 521 1.96 25.29 -16.57
CA PHE A 521 1.54 26.69 -16.37
C PHE A 521 1.70 27.57 -17.61
N SER A 522 2.73 27.39 -18.41
CA SER A 522 2.95 28.19 -19.64
C SER A 522 1.81 28.08 -20.65
N ARG A 523 1.08 26.96 -20.62
CA ARG A 523 -0.03 26.66 -21.54
C ARG A 523 -1.39 27.31 -21.12
N TYR A 524 -1.52 27.79 -19.87
CA TYR A 524 -2.81 28.22 -19.30
C TYR A 524 -2.88 29.68 -18.83
N ARG A 525 -2.07 30.56 -19.40
CA ARG A 525 -1.85 31.98 -19.04
C ARG A 525 -3.09 32.90 -18.96
N LYS A 526 -4.32 32.45 -19.17
CA LYS A 526 -5.46 33.33 -19.47
C LYS A 526 -6.52 33.55 -18.36
N SER A 527 -6.33 33.08 -17.10
CA SER A 527 -7.32 33.34 -16.05
C SER A 527 -6.73 33.92 -14.76
N PRO A 528 -7.28 35.01 -14.19
CA PRO A 528 -6.72 35.70 -13.01
C PRO A 528 -6.80 34.90 -11.71
N ARG A 529 -7.72 33.93 -11.59
CA ARG A 529 -7.82 33.03 -10.42
C ARG A 529 -6.77 31.93 -10.40
N PHE A 530 -6.21 31.63 -11.52
CA PHE A 530 -5.09 30.73 -11.67
C PHE A 530 -3.83 31.21 -10.92
N TYR A 531 -3.64 32.55 -10.83
CA TYR A 531 -2.56 33.15 -10.05
C TYR A 531 -2.69 32.92 -8.55
N ILE A 532 -3.90 32.79 -8.00
CA ILE A 532 -4.13 32.52 -6.58
C ILE A 532 -3.73 31.09 -6.26
N ILE A 533 -4.10 30.13 -7.12
CA ILE A 533 -3.71 28.72 -6.98
C ILE A 533 -2.20 28.58 -7.15
N LEU A 534 -1.58 29.34 -8.04
CA LEU A 534 -0.14 29.42 -8.22
C LEU A 534 0.56 29.93 -6.97
N GLN A 535 0.06 31.00 -6.36
CA GLN A 535 0.62 31.54 -5.13
C GLN A 535 0.55 30.54 -3.98
N VAL A 536 -0.57 29.83 -3.83
CA VAL A 536 -0.72 28.76 -2.83
C VAL A 536 0.25 27.62 -3.11
N LEU A 537 0.44 27.23 -4.37
CA LEU A 537 1.39 26.20 -4.78
C LEU A 537 2.84 26.61 -4.53
N VAL A 538 3.20 27.86 -4.84
CA VAL A 538 4.53 28.42 -4.58
C VAL A 538 4.78 28.52 -3.07
N ILE A 539 3.79 28.94 -2.28
CA ILE A 539 3.89 28.99 -0.82
C ILE A 539 4.09 27.56 -0.26
N LEU A 540 3.34 26.57 -0.75
CA LEU A 540 3.50 25.18 -0.33
C LEU A 540 4.88 24.62 -0.71
N VAL A 541 5.42 24.96 -1.89
CA VAL A 541 6.78 24.59 -2.30
C VAL A 541 7.83 25.31 -1.45
N MET A 542 7.61 26.58 -1.09
CA MET A 542 8.50 27.32 -0.20
C MET A 542 8.46 26.80 1.23
N VAL A 543 7.29 26.43 1.75
CA VAL A 543 7.16 25.75 3.04
C VAL A 543 7.84 24.37 3.00
N PHE A 544 7.73 23.64 1.89
CA PHE A 544 8.44 22.38 1.66
C PHE A 544 9.96 22.57 1.67
N LEU A 545 10.48 23.56 0.93
CA LEU A 545 11.90 23.90 0.91
C LEU A 545 12.40 24.38 2.27
N PHE A 546 11.59 25.13 3.02
CA PHE A 546 11.91 25.56 4.37
C PHE A 546 12.03 24.37 5.34
N PHE A 547 11.06 23.46 5.34
CA PHE A 547 11.14 22.23 6.13
C PHE A 547 12.31 21.33 5.68
N PHE A 548 12.57 21.25 4.39
CA PHE A 548 13.69 20.49 3.84
C PHE A 548 15.05 21.03 4.29
N ILE A 549 15.24 22.37 4.26
CA ILE A 549 16.45 23.02 4.75
C ILE A 549 16.54 22.88 6.27
N PHE A 550 15.44 23.03 7.00
CA PHE A 550 15.43 22.93 8.47
C PHE A 550 15.77 21.51 8.97
N PHE A 551 15.29 20.47 8.29
CA PHE A 551 15.63 19.07 8.64
C PHE A 551 17.04 18.64 8.20
N ASN A 552 17.67 19.31 7.23
CA ASN A 552 19.05 19.04 6.85
C ASN A 552 20.09 19.82 7.66
N VAL A 553 19.67 20.83 8.43
CA VAL A 553 20.56 21.65 9.27
C VAL A 553 20.56 21.19 10.75
N ILE A 554 19.57 20.35 11.16
CA ILE A 554 19.52 19.70 12.48
C ILE A 554 19.86 18.21 12.32
#